data_c853b88dac43b98560bee7f7b84b7928
#
_entry.id   c853b88dac43b98560bee7f7b84b7928
#
_cell.length_a   1.000
_cell.length_b   1.000
_cell.length_c   1.000
_cell.angle_alpha   90.00
_cell.angle_beta   90.00
_cell.angle_gamma   90.00
#
_symmetry.space_group_name_H-M   'P 1'
#
loop_
_entity.id
_entity.type
_entity.pdbx_description
1 polymer ?
#
loop_
_entity_poly.entity_id
_entity_poly.type
_entity_poly.pdbx_seq_one_letter_code
_entity_poly.pdbx_strand_id
1 'polypeptide(L)'
;MARQPHILHLNWSASNAELLRNGARNDCTAVGNQNSNDLFRFTRGRFLSDESRHLSKRYVQFEIDELARLAVRAAETASQGSRRCVNTEKLPDGMHNKVVRFTMDDGSQIVGKVPNPNAGKANFTTASEVATMDFLRNVMKIPIPNVLAWSSTSENELWDKLEVNVKFKVLRNIAFYQEAWLHTTFSHYGSLYYKNDVGLSTPSVEYTDKAGVTIVDDRFTIGPSVSRQNTDDGRLEMDFDRGPWTTAADYERATGLREIYCTENMPKLPRSPIALHYSGTYQPSRESKILAIESYLKLLRYLLPEVSIQTSHIWHCDLHAENIFVNPSNLSEIYGIIDWQSTELAPLYDHPIEPYILEYDGPPLDGLLDRPKLADIRSLFQGDPEPLAERKATSLYTKMSLVSLYRHLVHKKMPLLFKALEFRETLCFQLLLFTRNLLVDGEATYLALLADQQQNNWKDIPKLNHTDEKFPLVFSAEMLRQIERDHIGATSSMELMREIQEMIGPKYFYARGVVTHDEYNEVSQIIPRAKKEFIRKYARDEGEIAELESAWPFD
;
A
#
# COMPACT_ATOMS: atom_id res chain seq x y z
N MET A 1 -0.03 19.58 29.87
CA MET A 1 0.86 18.76 29.01
C MET A 1 0.11 17.48 28.69
N ALA A 2 -0.41 17.33 27.48
CA ALA A 2 -1.04 16.10 27.04
C ALA A 2 0.09 15.03 26.89
N ARG A 3 -0.06 13.89 27.56
CA ARG A 3 0.91 12.79 27.48
C ARG A 3 0.75 12.12 26.11
N GLN A 4 1.86 11.90 25.40
CA GLN A 4 1.86 11.16 24.13
C GLN A 4 1.37 9.73 24.35
N PRO A 5 0.55 9.18 23.48
CA PRO A 5 0.11 7.79 23.54
C PRO A 5 1.23 6.82 23.16
N HIS A 6 1.12 5.57 23.59
CA HIS A 6 2.11 4.50 23.39
C HIS A 6 1.47 3.27 22.72
N ILE A 7 2.14 2.51 21.84
CA ILE A 7 1.62 1.32 21.12
C ILE A 7 2.22 0.02 21.64
N LEU A 8 1.40 -1.02 21.77
CA LEU A 8 1.81 -2.39 22.06
C LEU A 8 1.56 -3.25 20.82
N HIS A 9 2.64 -3.71 20.17
CA HIS A 9 2.56 -4.69 19.11
C HIS A 9 2.72 -6.09 19.68
N LEU A 10 1.78 -6.98 19.41
CA LEU A 10 1.84 -8.36 19.85
C LEU A 10 1.71 -9.31 18.68
N ASN A 11 2.70 -10.17 18.59
CA ASN A 11 2.67 -11.32 17.72
C ASN A 11 2.24 -12.54 18.52
N TRP A 12 1.06 -13.07 18.22
CA TRP A 12 0.57 -14.25 18.90
C TRP A 12 0.98 -15.51 18.14
N SER A 13 1.94 -16.28 18.67
CA SER A 13 2.17 -17.67 18.27
C SER A 13 1.90 -18.59 19.46
N ALA A 14 1.35 -19.77 19.21
CA ALA A 14 1.04 -20.75 20.25
C ALA A 14 2.28 -21.18 21.09
N SER A 15 3.50 -20.97 20.58
CA SER A 15 4.77 -21.24 21.28
C SER A 15 5.10 -20.25 22.41
N ASN A 16 4.50 -19.06 22.44
CA ASN A 16 4.76 -18.09 23.53
C ASN A 16 3.91 -18.33 24.79
N ALA A 17 2.91 -19.21 24.71
CA ALA A 17 2.07 -19.56 25.86
C ALA A 17 2.82 -20.32 26.99
N GLU A 18 3.94 -20.97 26.69
CA GLU A 18 4.71 -21.72 27.70
C GLU A 18 5.68 -20.87 28.51
N LEU A 19 6.18 -19.77 27.97
CA LEU A 19 7.13 -18.89 28.66
C LEU A 19 6.48 -17.97 29.70
N LEU A 20 5.16 -17.82 29.69
CA LEU A 20 4.44 -16.84 30.51
C LEU A 20 3.69 -17.43 31.72
N ARG A 21 3.77 -18.75 31.98
CA ARG A 21 3.01 -19.43 33.06
C ARG A 21 3.50 -19.17 34.48
N ASN A 22 4.60 -18.45 34.68
CA ASN A 22 5.23 -18.27 36.00
C ASN A 22 5.18 -16.83 36.54
N GLY A 23 4.07 -16.12 36.47
CA GLY A 23 3.92 -14.78 37.02
C GLY A 23 2.56 -14.53 37.68
N ALA A 24 2.60 -13.95 38.87
CA ALA A 24 1.50 -13.74 39.82
C ALA A 24 0.18 -13.24 39.18
N ARG A 25 -0.93 -13.76 39.72
CA ARG A 25 -2.31 -13.31 39.43
C ARG A 25 -2.48 -11.87 39.96
N ASN A 26 -2.64 -10.92 39.05
CA ASN A 26 -3.22 -9.61 39.36
C ASN A 26 -4.53 -9.50 38.60
N ASP A 27 -5.63 -9.29 39.30
CA ASP A 27 -6.98 -9.27 38.81
C ASP A 27 -7.21 -8.11 37.81
N CYS A 28 -7.37 -8.42 36.53
CA CYS A 28 -8.03 -7.54 35.55
C CYS A 28 -9.54 -7.74 35.70
N THR A 29 -10.22 -6.84 36.37
CA THR A 29 -11.70 -6.83 36.38
C THR A 29 -12.20 -5.77 35.40
N ALA A 30 -12.94 -6.27 34.44
CA ALA A 30 -13.96 -5.70 33.58
C ALA A 30 -13.65 -5.69 32.08
N VAL A 31 -13.92 -6.78 31.43
CA VAL A 31 -14.49 -6.71 30.08
C VAL A 31 -15.90 -6.13 30.29
N GLY A 32 -16.11 -4.85 29.93
CA GLY A 32 -17.47 -4.33 29.80
C GLY A 32 -18.27 -5.32 28.94
N ASN A 33 -19.54 -5.48 29.20
CA ASN A 33 -20.49 -6.49 28.70
C ASN A 33 -20.57 -6.62 27.15
N GLN A 34 -19.44 -6.63 26.46
CA GLN A 34 -19.31 -6.91 25.04
C GLN A 34 -19.21 -8.43 24.84
N ASN A 35 -20.06 -8.96 23.99
CA ASN A 35 -20.02 -10.34 23.58
C ASN A 35 -18.60 -10.72 23.16
N SER A 36 -17.93 -11.65 23.83
CA SER A 36 -16.52 -12.03 23.57
C SER A 36 -16.26 -12.34 22.08
N ASN A 37 -17.26 -12.78 21.35
CA ASN A 37 -17.20 -13.05 19.91
C ASN A 37 -17.02 -11.80 19.03
N ASP A 38 -17.45 -10.63 19.47
CA ASP A 38 -17.33 -9.39 18.68
C ASP A 38 -15.90 -8.85 18.67
N LEU A 39 -15.08 -9.18 19.66
CA LEU A 39 -13.65 -8.85 19.70
C LEU A 39 -12.87 -9.46 18.53
N PHE A 40 -13.27 -10.63 18.06
CA PHE A 40 -12.54 -11.42 17.06
C PHE A 40 -13.06 -11.24 15.64
N ARG A 41 -14.27 -10.71 15.46
CA ARG A 41 -14.89 -10.47 14.15
C ARG A 41 -14.39 -9.18 13.53
N PHE A 42 -14.42 -9.12 12.18
CA PHE A 42 -14.16 -7.91 11.43
C PHE A 42 -15.35 -6.95 11.54
N THR A 43 -15.08 -5.67 11.84
CA THR A 43 -16.13 -4.68 12.18
C THR A 43 -16.14 -3.44 11.28
N ARG A 44 -15.15 -3.27 10.38
CA ARG A 44 -15.04 -2.07 9.54
C ARG A 44 -16.13 -2.00 8.44
N GLY A 45 -16.68 -3.14 8.00
CA GLY A 45 -17.68 -3.19 6.92
C GLY A 45 -17.99 -4.61 6.48
N ARG A 46 -18.64 -4.74 5.32
CA ARG A 46 -19.05 -5.96 4.67
C ARG A 46 -18.38 -6.09 3.30
N PHE A 47 -18.15 -7.33 2.84
CA PHE A 47 -17.55 -7.60 1.53
C PHE A 47 -18.63 -7.91 0.49
N LEU A 48 -18.49 -7.34 -0.71
CA LEU A 48 -19.44 -7.52 -1.81
C LEU A 48 -19.24 -8.84 -2.57
N SER A 49 -18.05 -9.44 -2.46
CA SER A 49 -17.72 -10.73 -3.06
C SER A 49 -16.99 -11.60 -2.04
N ASP A 50 -17.14 -12.94 -2.14
CA ASP A 50 -16.42 -13.91 -1.30
C ASP A 50 -16.41 -13.57 0.21
N GLU A 51 -17.48 -12.98 0.73
CA GLU A 51 -17.52 -12.41 2.08
C GLU A 51 -17.06 -13.41 3.15
N SER A 52 -17.51 -14.66 3.09
CA SER A 52 -17.13 -15.69 4.04
C SER A 52 -15.61 -15.92 4.08
N ARG A 53 -14.95 -15.92 2.93
CA ARG A 53 -13.51 -16.08 2.80
C ARG A 53 -12.77 -14.84 3.31
N HIS A 54 -13.26 -13.66 2.98
CA HIS A 54 -12.65 -12.40 3.46
C HIS A 54 -12.78 -12.24 4.97
N LEU A 55 -13.93 -12.62 5.56
CA LEU A 55 -14.14 -12.59 6.99
C LEU A 55 -13.29 -13.65 7.71
N SER A 56 -13.18 -14.87 7.17
CA SER A 56 -12.34 -15.93 7.76
C SER A 56 -10.85 -15.54 7.80
N LYS A 57 -10.34 -14.91 6.75
CA LYS A 57 -8.96 -14.39 6.71
C LYS A 57 -8.70 -13.25 7.69
N ARG A 58 -9.73 -12.58 8.20
CA ARG A 58 -9.65 -11.48 9.17
C ARG A 58 -10.08 -11.88 10.57
N TYR A 59 -10.52 -13.12 10.73
CA TYR A 59 -10.85 -13.68 12.04
C TYR A 59 -9.57 -14.12 12.74
N VAL A 60 -9.32 -13.56 13.93
CA VAL A 60 -8.17 -13.92 14.75
C VAL A 60 -8.63 -14.00 16.21
N GLN A 61 -8.35 -15.12 16.86
CA GLN A 61 -8.56 -15.28 18.31
C GLN A 61 -7.26 -14.96 19.05
N PHE A 62 -7.38 -14.25 20.16
CA PHE A 62 -6.27 -13.92 21.05
C PHE A 62 -6.78 -13.81 22.48
N GLU A 63 -5.88 -13.99 23.46
CA GLU A 63 -6.19 -13.91 24.89
C GLU A 63 -6.23 -12.44 25.33
N ILE A 64 -7.45 -11.88 25.46
CA ILE A 64 -7.63 -10.45 25.80
C ILE A 64 -7.06 -10.09 27.16
N ASP A 65 -7.17 -10.99 28.14
CA ASP A 65 -6.65 -10.79 29.50
C ASP A 65 -5.12 -10.78 29.50
N GLU A 66 -4.48 -11.60 28.67
CA GLU A 66 -3.02 -11.57 28.51
C GLU A 66 -2.57 -10.29 27.82
N LEU A 67 -3.31 -9.85 26.81
CA LEU A 67 -3.06 -8.59 26.13
C LEU A 67 -3.17 -7.42 27.10
N ALA A 68 -4.19 -7.42 27.98
CA ALA A 68 -4.35 -6.41 29.01
C ALA A 68 -3.20 -6.44 30.06
N ARG A 69 -2.74 -7.64 30.46
CA ARG A 69 -1.58 -7.78 31.37
C ARG A 69 -0.30 -7.25 30.74
N LEU A 70 -0.08 -7.50 29.46
CA LEU A 70 1.06 -6.94 28.74
C LEU A 70 0.98 -5.42 28.62
N ALA A 71 -0.23 -4.88 28.41
CA ALA A 71 -0.45 -3.44 28.40
C ALA A 71 -0.14 -2.80 29.77
N VAL A 72 -0.53 -3.43 30.88
CA VAL A 72 -0.18 -2.97 32.24
C VAL A 72 1.33 -2.95 32.44
N ARG A 73 2.04 -4.04 32.11
CA ARG A 73 3.52 -4.10 32.22
C ARG A 73 4.20 -3.01 31.37
N ALA A 74 3.70 -2.78 30.16
CA ALA A 74 4.21 -1.72 29.30
C ALA A 74 4.01 -0.32 29.92
N ALA A 75 2.85 -0.09 30.57
CA ALA A 75 2.57 1.14 31.29
C ALA A 75 3.50 1.35 32.50
N GLU A 76 3.76 0.30 33.27
CA GLU A 76 4.68 0.32 34.41
C GLU A 76 6.11 0.69 34.00
N THR A 77 6.56 0.16 32.85
CA THR A 77 7.89 0.48 32.30
C THR A 77 8.00 1.93 31.84
N ALA A 78 6.90 2.49 31.28
CA ALA A 78 6.87 3.85 30.74
C ALA A 78 6.75 4.94 31.81
N SER A 79 6.19 4.62 32.99
CA SER A 79 6.03 5.58 34.08
C SER A 79 5.98 4.84 35.45
N GLN A 80 6.79 5.28 36.39
CA GLN A 80 6.87 4.67 37.72
C GLN A 80 5.52 4.69 38.47
N GLY A 81 4.89 3.55 38.68
CA GLY A 81 3.66 3.38 39.45
C GLY A 81 2.99 2.03 39.20
N SER A 82 2.36 1.46 40.25
CA SER A 82 1.52 0.27 40.13
C SER A 82 0.25 0.65 39.38
N ARG A 83 -0.12 -0.13 38.35
CA ARG A 83 -1.24 0.16 37.48
C ARG A 83 -2.04 -1.08 37.20
N ARG A 84 -3.34 -0.88 37.03
CA ARG A 84 -4.24 -1.91 36.55
C ARG A 84 -5.03 -1.38 35.34
N CYS A 85 -5.42 -2.27 34.47
CA CYS A 85 -6.37 -1.96 33.41
C CYS A 85 -7.77 -1.83 34.01
N VAL A 86 -8.43 -0.70 33.79
CA VAL A 86 -9.79 -0.42 34.31
C VAL A 86 -10.85 -0.48 33.23
N ASN A 87 -10.47 -0.40 31.95
CA ASN A 87 -11.39 -0.53 30.82
C ASN A 87 -10.68 -1.12 29.61
N THR A 88 -11.39 -1.99 28.87
CA THR A 88 -10.95 -2.58 27.61
C THR A 88 -12.01 -2.30 26.56
N GLU A 89 -11.62 -1.70 25.44
CA GLU A 89 -12.51 -1.28 24.38
C GLU A 89 -11.96 -1.70 23.01
N LYS A 90 -12.78 -2.39 22.22
CA LYS A 90 -12.43 -2.67 20.83
C LYS A 90 -12.61 -1.40 20.00
N LEU A 91 -11.56 -1.00 19.29
CA LEU A 91 -11.62 0.05 18.28
C LEU A 91 -12.02 -0.54 16.91
N PRO A 92 -12.44 0.30 15.94
CA PRO A 92 -12.70 -0.16 14.58
C PRO A 92 -11.49 -0.89 13.99
N ASP A 93 -11.73 -2.02 13.33
CA ASP A 93 -10.67 -2.82 12.72
C ASP A 93 -10.03 -2.08 11.53
N GLY A 94 -8.71 -2.20 11.39
CA GLY A 94 -8.04 -1.97 10.12
C GLY A 94 -8.24 -3.16 9.16
N MET A 95 -7.85 -3.01 7.90
CA MET A 95 -7.92 -4.12 6.92
C MET A 95 -7.02 -5.30 7.32
N HIS A 96 -5.96 -5.04 8.06
CA HIS A 96 -4.90 -5.99 8.38
C HIS A 96 -4.72 -6.23 9.89
N ASN A 97 -5.39 -5.45 10.74
CA ASN A 97 -5.18 -5.48 12.18
C ASN A 97 -6.49 -5.38 12.95
N LYS A 98 -6.53 -6.03 14.10
CA LYS A 98 -7.49 -5.75 15.17
C LYS A 98 -6.85 -4.80 16.17
N VAL A 99 -7.65 -3.88 16.69
CA VAL A 99 -7.16 -2.83 17.56
C VAL A 99 -8.00 -2.79 18.85
N VAL A 100 -7.31 -2.82 20.00
CA VAL A 100 -7.96 -2.82 21.32
C VAL A 100 -7.32 -1.72 22.17
N ARG A 101 -8.13 -0.88 22.80
CA ARG A 101 -7.71 0.16 23.71
C ARG A 101 -7.87 -0.32 25.16
N PHE A 102 -6.79 -0.18 25.93
CA PHE A 102 -6.74 -0.44 27.36
C PHE A 102 -6.59 0.88 28.10
N THR A 103 -7.51 1.19 29.02
CA THR A 103 -7.42 2.38 29.87
C THR A 103 -6.91 1.96 31.24
N MET A 104 -5.86 2.61 31.72
CA MET A 104 -5.27 2.37 33.03
C MET A 104 -5.95 3.22 34.12
N ASP A 105 -5.76 2.86 35.39
CA ASP A 105 -6.33 3.54 36.53
C ASP A 105 -5.85 4.98 36.75
N ASP A 106 -4.71 5.36 36.13
CA ASP A 106 -4.22 6.74 36.09
C ASP A 106 -4.75 7.54 34.90
N GLY A 107 -5.66 6.96 34.12
CA GLY A 107 -6.23 7.54 32.89
C GLY A 107 -5.33 7.44 31.66
N SER A 108 -4.14 6.87 31.75
CA SER A 108 -3.33 6.60 30.57
C SER A 108 -3.96 5.51 29.72
N GLN A 109 -3.76 5.60 28.41
CA GLN A 109 -4.35 4.68 27.43
C GLN A 109 -3.26 3.94 26.68
N ILE A 110 -3.48 2.65 26.47
CA ILE A 110 -2.61 1.75 25.73
C ILE A 110 -3.43 1.05 24.65
N VAL A 111 -2.89 0.96 23.45
CA VAL A 111 -3.53 0.28 22.32
C VAL A 111 -2.75 -0.97 21.95
N GLY A 112 -3.42 -2.11 21.99
CA GLY A 112 -2.93 -3.36 21.43
C GLY A 112 -3.32 -3.48 19.96
N LYS A 113 -2.35 -3.68 19.08
CA LYS A 113 -2.53 -3.98 17.65
C LYS A 113 -2.25 -5.46 17.43
N VAL A 114 -3.23 -6.22 16.95
CA VAL A 114 -3.13 -7.66 16.68
C VAL A 114 -3.30 -7.89 15.19
N PRO A 115 -2.23 -8.22 14.45
CA PRO A 115 -2.31 -8.51 13.02
C PRO A 115 -3.22 -9.72 12.74
N ASN A 116 -4.07 -9.61 11.72
CA ASN A 116 -4.84 -10.74 11.23
C ASN A 116 -4.01 -11.53 10.17
N PRO A 117 -4.43 -12.76 9.78
CA PRO A 117 -3.69 -13.57 8.80
C PRO A 117 -3.43 -12.88 7.46
N ASN A 118 -4.21 -11.85 7.11
CA ASN A 118 -4.04 -11.09 5.88
C ASN A 118 -2.99 -9.98 5.98
N ALA A 119 -2.40 -9.78 7.17
CA ALA A 119 -1.37 -8.76 7.42
C ALA A 119 0.00 -9.10 6.81
N GLY A 120 0.22 -10.36 6.45
CA GLY A 120 1.49 -10.87 5.95
C GLY A 120 2.01 -12.05 6.77
N LYS A 121 3.26 -12.44 6.52
CA LYS A 121 3.87 -13.59 7.21
C LYS A 121 3.98 -13.30 8.70
N ALA A 122 3.35 -14.15 9.51
CA ALA A 122 3.38 -14.05 10.97
C ALA A 122 4.85 -13.94 11.48
N ASN A 123 5.06 -13.21 12.54
CA ASN A 123 6.35 -12.84 13.14
C ASN A 123 7.13 -11.79 12.33
N PHE A 124 7.32 -11.95 11.03
CA PHE A 124 8.14 -11.05 10.23
C PHE A 124 7.50 -9.66 10.08
N THR A 125 6.21 -9.59 9.77
CA THR A 125 5.53 -8.29 9.57
C THR A 125 5.56 -7.43 10.82
N THR A 126 5.24 -8.01 11.98
CA THR A 126 5.27 -7.27 13.26
C THR A 126 6.68 -6.93 13.70
N ALA A 127 7.63 -7.87 13.59
CA ALA A 127 9.03 -7.65 13.97
C ALA A 127 9.64 -6.51 13.14
N SER A 128 9.36 -6.50 11.82
CA SER A 128 9.82 -5.42 10.95
C SER A 128 9.17 -4.07 11.27
N GLU A 129 7.85 -4.04 11.52
CA GLU A 129 7.16 -2.79 11.88
C GLU A 129 7.73 -2.17 13.16
N VAL A 130 7.95 -2.99 14.20
CA VAL A 130 8.48 -2.52 15.48
C VAL A 130 9.92 -2.01 15.35
N ALA A 131 10.79 -2.74 14.66
CA ALA A 131 12.17 -2.33 14.41
C ALA A 131 12.23 -1.03 13.57
N THR A 132 11.38 -0.92 12.55
CA THR A 132 11.24 0.28 11.72
C THR A 132 10.81 1.49 12.56
N MET A 133 9.79 1.34 13.40
CA MET A 133 9.31 2.43 14.25
C MET A 133 10.38 2.88 15.27
N ASP A 134 11.11 1.93 15.87
CA ASP A 134 12.22 2.25 16.78
C ASP A 134 13.34 2.99 16.05
N PHE A 135 13.76 2.52 14.87
CA PHE A 135 14.78 3.18 14.08
C PHE A 135 14.38 4.61 13.69
N LEU A 136 13.18 4.79 13.15
CA LEU A 136 12.66 6.11 12.77
C LEU A 136 12.58 7.06 13.97
N ARG A 137 12.09 6.59 15.11
CA ARG A 137 11.95 7.40 16.32
C ARG A 137 13.32 7.73 16.94
N ASN A 138 14.13 6.71 17.20
CA ASN A 138 15.29 6.83 18.07
C ASN A 138 16.58 7.15 17.31
N VAL A 139 16.68 6.79 16.01
CA VAL A 139 17.83 7.14 15.15
C VAL A 139 17.52 8.39 14.35
N MET A 140 16.42 8.40 13.58
CA MET A 140 16.10 9.49 12.66
C MET A 140 15.35 10.65 13.30
N LYS A 141 14.87 10.51 14.57
CA LYS A 141 14.13 11.54 15.33
C LYS A 141 12.83 12.00 14.65
N ILE A 142 12.20 11.11 13.92
CA ILE A 142 10.86 11.32 13.35
C ILE A 142 9.81 11.22 14.47
N PRO A 143 8.69 11.97 14.43
CA PRO A 143 7.63 11.87 15.42
C PRO A 143 6.82 10.58 15.23
N ILE A 144 7.39 9.48 15.67
CA ILE A 144 6.77 8.17 15.72
C ILE A 144 6.31 7.94 17.17
N PRO A 145 5.11 7.43 17.42
CA PRO A 145 4.69 7.01 18.76
C PRO A 145 5.71 6.04 19.36
N ASN A 146 5.93 6.12 20.69
CA ASN A 146 6.72 5.10 21.35
C ASN A 146 5.95 3.78 21.25
N VAL A 147 6.60 2.71 20.76
CA VAL A 147 5.97 1.38 20.67
C VAL A 147 5.74 0.82 22.07
N LEU A 148 4.81 1.39 22.80
CA LEU A 148 4.27 0.91 24.04
C LEU A 148 2.77 1.08 24.10
N ALA A 149 2.15 1.93 23.27
CA ALA A 149 0.70 2.05 23.17
C ALA A 149 0.24 3.21 22.29
N TRP A 150 -0.98 3.15 21.76
CA TRP A 150 -1.57 4.20 20.95
C TRP A 150 -3.11 4.24 21.06
N SER A 151 -3.71 5.42 20.80
CA SER A 151 -5.16 5.64 20.72
C SER A 151 -5.49 6.29 19.37
N SER A 152 -6.43 5.73 18.62
CA SER A 152 -6.99 6.38 17.43
C SER A 152 -8.40 6.88 17.69
N THR A 153 -8.61 8.14 17.43
CA THR A 153 -9.86 8.62 16.85
C THR A 153 -9.58 8.82 15.36
N SER A 154 -10.38 8.23 14.49
CA SER A 154 -10.22 8.40 13.05
C SER A 154 -10.41 9.86 12.68
N GLU A 155 -9.35 10.53 12.24
CA GLU A 155 -9.36 11.96 11.91
C GLU A 155 -9.58 12.20 10.40
N ASN A 156 -10.05 11.21 9.64
CA ASN A 156 -10.40 11.35 8.23
C ASN A 156 -11.34 12.51 7.95
N GLU A 157 -12.28 12.76 8.86
CA GLU A 157 -13.19 13.87 8.72
C GLU A 157 -12.53 15.26 8.88
N LEU A 158 -11.32 15.32 9.42
CA LEU A 158 -10.66 16.60 9.69
C LEU A 158 -9.96 17.15 8.46
N TRP A 159 -9.26 16.30 7.69
CA TRP A 159 -8.47 16.75 6.53
C TRP A 159 -9.29 17.54 5.53
N ASP A 160 -10.45 17.04 5.12
CA ASP A 160 -11.29 17.71 4.13
C ASP A 160 -11.80 19.07 4.60
N LYS A 161 -12.01 19.24 5.89
CA LYS A 161 -12.52 20.47 6.53
C LYS A 161 -11.43 21.51 6.81
N LEU A 162 -10.13 21.16 6.68
CA LEU A 162 -9.03 22.08 6.95
C LEU A 162 -8.94 23.19 5.90
N GLU A 163 -8.58 24.38 6.36
CA GLU A 163 -8.21 25.50 5.51
C GLU A 163 -6.98 25.17 4.65
N VAL A 164 -6.95 25.63 3.39
CA VAL A 164 -5.89 25.31 2.42
C VAL A 164 -4.49 25.68 2.95
N ASN A 165 -4.36 26.78 3.70
CA ASN A 165 -3.08 27.17 4.28
C ASN A 165 -2.61 26.22 5.41
N VAL A 166 -3.54 25.58 6.13
CA VAL A 166 -3.22 24.54 7.13
C VAL A 166 -2.80 23.25 6.43
N LYS A 167 -3.54 22.83 5.40
CA LYS A 167 -3.15 21.68 4.54
C LYS A 167 -1.75 21.85 4.00
N PHE A 168 -1.42 23.03 3.47
CA PHE A 168 -0.06 23.31 2.97
C PHE A 168 1.02 23.23 4.07
N LYS A 169 0.73 23.73 5.28
CA LYS A 169 1.68 23.60 6.40
C LYS A 169 1.92 22.14 6.80
N VAL A 170 0.88 21.31 6.82
CA VAL A 170 1.00 19.86 7.05
C VAL A 170 1.88 19.22 5.97
N LEU A 171 1.59 19.49 4.68
CA LEU A 171 2.40 18.98 3.56
C LEU A 171 3.86 19.41 3.65
N ARG A 172 4.13 20.65 4.07
CA ARG A 172 5.49 21.13 4.30
C ARG A 172 6.20 20.35 5.42
N ASN A 173 5.49 20.00 6.48
CA ASN A 173 6.06 19.20 7.56
C ASN A 173 6.29 17.75 7.12
N ILE A 174 5.41 17.17 6.31
CA ILE A 174 5.64 15.86 5.67
C ILE A 174 6.90 15.91 4.82
N ALA A 175 7.04 16.91 3.94
CA ALA A 175 8.24 17.08 3.12
C ALA A 175 9.52 17.21 3.96
N PHE A 176 9.46 17.82 5.13
CA PHE A 176 10.59 17.87 6.07
C PHE A 176 10.98 16.47 6.59
N TYR A 177 10.02 15.59 6.87
CA TYR A 177 10.32 14.21 7.25
C TYR A 177 10.83 13.38 6.06
N GLN A 178 10.26 13.60 4.88
CA GLN A 178 10.76 12.98 3.65
C GLN A 178 12.21 13.40 3.31
N GLU A 179 12.59 14.65 3.60
CA GLU A 179 13.98 15.10 3.50
C GLU A 179 14.88 14.30 4.46
N ALA A 180 14.44 13.99 5.66
CA ALA A 180 15.20 13.14 6.58
C ALA A 180 15.30 11.69 6.07
N TRP A 181 14.23 11.13 5.52
CA TRP A 181 14.25 9.79 4.90
C TRP A 181 15.19 9.75 3.69
N LEU A 182 15.16 10.79 2.87
CA LEU A 182 16.04 10.94 1.70
C LEU A 182 17.53 10.95 2.05
N HIS A 183 17.88 11.58 3.17
CA HIS A 183 19.27 11.71 3.60
C HIS A 183 19.80 10.49 4.37
N THR A 184 18.98 9.45 4.57
CA THR A 184 19.41 8.20 5.18
C THR A 184 19.35 7.10 4.14
N THR A 185 20.52 6.55 3.77
CA THR A 185 20.64 5.48 2.77
C THR A 185 21.15 4.21 3.41
N PHE A 186 20.64 3.07 2.95
CA PHE A 186 21.00 1.75 3.48
C PHE A 186 21.83 0.95 2.48
N SER A 187 22.65 0.02 3.00
CA SER A 187 23.53 -0.82 2.19
C SER A 187 22.80 -1.92 1.40
N HIS A 188 21.58 -2.28 1.80
CA HIS A 188 20.79 -3.38 1.21
C HIS A 188 19.32 -2.97 1.04
N TYR A 189 18.59 -3.74 0.24
CA TYR A 189 17.14 -3.66 0.05
C TYR A 189 16.47 -4.83 0.75
N GLY A 190 15.29 -4.62 1.34
CA GLY A 190 14.55 -5.60 2.12
C GLY A 190 13.76 -4.93 3.22
N SER A 191 13.62 -5.54 4.39
CA SER A 191 12.95 -4.92 5.54
C SER A 191 13.84 -4.89 6.78
N LEU A 192 13.62 -3.89 7.62
CA LEU A 192 14.39 -3.69 8.84
C LEU A 192 13.85 -4.57 9.97
N TYR A 193 14.74 -5.16 10.76
CA TYR A 193 14.42 -6.01 11.91
C TYR A 193 15.37 -5.73 13.07
N TYR A 194 14.96 -6.07 14.28
CA TYR A 194 15.96 -6.30 15.32
C TYR A 194 16.75 -7.58 15.01
N LYS A 195 18.05 -7.52 15.26
CA LYS A 195 18.95 -8.63 14.95
C LYS A 195 18.55 -9.94 15.64
N ASN A 196 18.00 -9.86 16.83
CA ASN A 196 17.54 -11.03 17.60
C ASN A 196 16.29 -11.70 17.01
N ASP A 197 15.50 -11.01 16.20
CA ASP A 197 14.24 -11.53 15.65
C ASP A 197 14.44 -12.38 14.38
N VAL A 198 15.57 -12.23 13.68
CA VAL A 198 15.86 -12.93 12.40
C VAL A 198 17.10 -13.84 12.47
N GLY A 199 17.78 -13.89 13.61
CA GLY A 199 18.92 -14.76 13.86
C GLY A 199 20.25 -14.03 14.01
N LEU A 200 21.07 -14.53 14.93
CA LEU A 200 22.35 -13.92 15.34
C LEU A 200 23.43 -13.91 14.23
N SER A 201 23.27 -14.69 13.17
CA SER A 201 24.21 -14.78 12.05
C SER A 201 24.03 -13.69 10.99
N THR A 202 22.96 -12.88 11.09
CA THR A 202 22.72 -11.79 10.13
C THR A 202 23.67 -10.61 10.39
N PRO A 203 24.19 -9.93 9.34
CA PRO A 203 25.04 -8.76 9.52
C PRO A 203 24.26 -7.60 10.16
N SER A 204 24.96 -6.76 10.91
CA SER A 204 24.38 -5.54 11.46
C SER A 204 23.97 -4.58 10.34
N VAL A 205 22.94 -3.78 10.57
CA VAL A 205 22.53 -2.78 9.59
C VAL A 205 23.64 -1.74 9.38
N GLU A 206 23.93 -1.46 8.13
CA GLU A 206 24.80 -0.37 7.73
C GLU A 206 23.98 0.68 6.98
N TYR A 207 24.08 1.93 7.43
CA TYR A 207 23.42 3.07 6.78
C TYR A 207 24.31 4.30 6.80
N THR A 208 24.09 5.20 5.86
CA THR A 208 24.76 6.50 5.79
C THR A 208 23.77 7.58 6.22
N ASP A 209 24.18 8.41 7.17
CA ASP A 209 23.35 9.49 7.71
C ASP A 209 23.42 10.77 6.84
N LYS A 210 22.65 11.80 7.24
CA LYS A 210 22.62 13.11 6.55
C LYS A 210 23.95 13.85 6.50
N ALA A 211 24.93 13.48 7.32
CA ALA A 211 26.28 14.04 7.30
C ALA A 211 27.22 13.25 6.36
N GLY A 212 26.73 12.20 5.70
CA GLY A 212 27.53 11.32 4.86
C GLY A 212 28.38 10.33 5.64
N VAL A 213 28.08 10.14 6.94
CA VAL A 213 28.82 9.20 7.80
C VAL A 213 28.17 7.84 7.74
N THR A 214 28.95 6.81 7.40
CA THR A 214 28.51 5.42 7.45
C THR A 214 28.51 4.92 8.89
N ILE A 215 27.38 4.41 9.35
CA ILE A 215 27.12 3.94 10.71
C ILE A 215 26.74 2.47 10.63
N VAL A 216 27.31 1.65 11.51
CA VAL A 216 26.91 0.27 11.74
C VAL A 216 26.17 0.21 13.07
N ASP A 217 24.90 -0.22 13.07
CA ASP A 217 24.09 -0.34 14.29
C ASP A 217 23.78 -1.82 14.59
N ASP A 218 24.38 -2.33 15.65
CA ASP A 218 24.29 -3.75 16.05
C ASP A 218 22.91 -4.16 16.58
N ARG A 219 22.01 -3.23 16.83
CA ARG A 219 20.63 -3.52 17.25
C ARG A 219 19.78 -4.05 16.10
N PHE A 220 20.08 -3.61 14.89
CA PHE A 220 19.26 -3.85 13.71
C PHE A 220 19.98 -4.66 12.65
N THR A 221 19.20 -5.27 11.76
CA THR A 221 19.65 -5.94 10.53
C THR A 221 18.62 -5.74 9.42
N ILE A 222 19.04 -5.95 8.17
CA ILE A 222 18.14 -6.00 7.02
C ILE A 222 17.89 -7.47 6.69
N GLY A 223 16.63 -7.85 6.60
CA GLY A 223 16.19 -9.21 6.29
C GLY A 223 15.15 -9.25 5.17
N PRO A 224 14.40 -10.35 5.04
CA PRO A 224 13.42 -10.56 3.99
C PRO A 224 12.38 -9.44 3.96
N SER A 225 12.03 -8.97 2.76
CA SER A 225 11.01 -7.95 2.56
C SER A 225 9.62 -8.43 3.00
N VAL A 226 8.92 -7.58 3.75
CA VAL A 226 7.52 -7.74 4.16
C VAL A 226 6.56 -6.89 3.34
N SER A 227 7.02 -6.37 2.21
CA SER A 227 6.20 -5.51 1.37
C SER A 227 4.94 -6.25 0.86
N ARG A 228 3.88 -5.48 0.58
CA ARG A 228 2.61 -6.04 0.08
C ARG A 228 2.78 -6.77 -1.25
N GLN A 229 3.72 -6.36 -2.07
CA GLN A 229 4.08 -7.04 -3.32
C GLN A 229 4.51 -8.49 -3.12
N ASN A 230 5.05 -8.83 -1.94
CA ASN A 230 5.52 -10.17 -1.59
C ASN A 230 4.48 -11.01 -0.84
N THR A 231 3.32 -10.44 -0.53
CA THR A 231 2.30 -11.08 0.31
C THR A 231 0.93 -11.15 -0.33
N ASP A 232 0.55 -10.16 -1.13
CA ASP A 232 -0.79 -10.07 -1.72
C ASP A 232 -1.00 -11.08 -2.87
N ASP A 233 -2.24 -11.28 -3.26
CA ASP A 233 -2.67 -12.09 -4.40
C ASP A 233 -2.20 -13.54 -4.37
N GLY A 234 -2.03 -14.10 -3.16
CA GLY A 234 -1.59 -15.48 -2.94
C GLY A 234 -0.07 -15.68 -2.88
N ARG A 235 0.73 -14.61 -3.07
CA ARG A 235 2.20 -14.68 -2.99
C ARG A 235 2.71 -15.05 -1.60
N LEU A 236 1.93 -14.78 -0.54
CA LEU A 236 2.32 -15.15 0.83
C LEU A 236 2.63 -16.65 0.97
N GLU A 237 1.85 -17.50 0.29
CA GLU A 237 1.95 -18.97 0.36
C GLU A 237 3.04 -19.54 -0.56
N MET A 238 3.70 -18.70 -1.38
CA MET A 238 4.71 -19.12 -2.34
C MET A 238 6.12 -19.00 -1.75
N ASP A 239 7.01 -19.91 -2.14
CA ASP A 239 8.40 -19.95 -1.66
C ASP A 239 9.35 -19.41 -2.73
N PHE A 240 9.60 -18.10 -2.69
CA PHE A 240 10.51 -17.37 -3.58
C PHE A 240 11.46 -16.48 -2.77
N ASP A 241 12.51 -15.95 -3.43
CA ASP A 241 13.46 -15.02 -2.82
C ASP A 241 12.79 -13.70 -2.41
N ARG A 242 12.90 -13.35 -1.13
CA ARG A 242 12.40 -12.11 -0.52
C ARG A 242 13.54 -11.18 -0.08
N GLY A 243 14.75 -11.42 -0.49
CA GLY A 243 15.92 -10.65 -0.08
C GLY A 243 16.49 -11.06 1.29
N PRO A 244 17.40 -10.24 1.84
CA PRO A 244 17.80 -8.92 1.34
C PRO A 244 18.67 -8.95 0.08
N TRP A 245 18.58 -7.88 -0.72
CA TRP A 245 19.35 -7.72 -1.97
C TRP A 245 20.40 -6.62 -1.83
N THR A 246 21.48 -6.72 -2.61
CA THR A 246 22.61 -5.79 -2.52
C THR A 246 22.56 -4.66 -3.55
N THR A 247 21.88 -4.88 -4.68
CA THR A 247 21.76 -3.86 -5.74
C THR A 247 20.31 -3.68 -6.17
N ALA A 248 19.99 -2.51 -6.75
CA ALA A 248 18.68 -2.27 -7.32
C ALA A 248 18.37 -3.24 -8.49
N ALA A 249 19.40 -3.67 -9.22
CA ALA A 249 19.26 -4.66 -10.28
C ALA A 249 18.85 -6.04 -9.71
N ASP A 250 19.41 -6.48 -8.58
CA ASP A 250 19.01 -7.72 -7.92
C ASP A 250 17.58 -7.63 -7.36
N TYR A 251 17.22 -6.50 -6.75
CA TYR A 251 15.87 -6.21 -6.26
C TYR A 251 14.82 -6.32 -7.39
N GLU A 252 15.07 -5.66 -8.52
CA GLU A 252 14.16 -5.69 -9.67
C GLU A 252 14.16 -7.07 -10.37
N ARG A 253 15.31 -7.74 -10.45
CA ARG A 253 15.39 -9.11 -10.96
C ARG A 253 14.59 -10.09 -10.11
N ALA A 254 14.69 -9.99 -8.78
CA ALA A 254 13.92 -10.81 -7.86
C ALA A 254 12.40 -10.59 -8.03
N THR A 255 11.98 -9.35 -8.34
CA THR A 255 10.58 -9.04 -8.69
C THR A 255 10.12 -9.85 -9.91
N GLY A 256 10.86 -9.85 -11.00
CA GLY A 256 10.52 -10.64 -12.19
C GLY A 256 10.53 -12.15 -11.92
N LEU A 257 11.54 -12.67 -11.23
CA LEU A 257 11.63 -14.09 -10.90
C LEU A 257 10.48 -14.54 -9.96
N ARG A 258 10.06 -13.70 -9.03
CA ARG A 258 8.88 -13.93 -8.19
C ARG A 258 7.62 -14.09 -9.05
N GLU A 259 7.39 -13.18 -10.00
CA GLU A 259 6.20 -13.23 -10.86
C GLU A 259 6.20 -14.48 -11.75
N ILE A 260 7.35 -14.92 -12.30
CA ILE A 260 7.48 -16.20 -13.02
C ILE A 260 7.10 -17.35 -12.09
N TYR A 261 7.76 -17.43 -10.92
CA TYR A 261 7.53 -18.52 -9.97
C TYR A 261 6.06 -18.65 -9.56
N CYS A 262 5.43 -17.51 -9.25
CA CYS A 262 4.01 -17.47 -8.88
C CYS A 262 3.12 -17.87 -10.08
N THR A 263 3.41 -17.38 -11.29
CA THR A 263 2.65 -17.72 -12.49
C THR A 263 2.72 -19.21 -12.80
N GLU A 264 3.87 -19.86 -12.61
CA GLU A 264 4.05 -21.29 -12.87
C GLU A 264 3.42 -22.18 -11.80
N ASN A 265 3.53 -21.81 -10.53
CA ASN A 265 3.28 -22.71 -9.40
C ASN A 265 1.93 -22.49 -8.71
N MET A 266 1.24 -21.36 -8.90
CA MET A 266 -0.09 -21.16 -8.33
C MET A 266 -1.11 -22.08 -9.02
N PRO A 267 -1.95 -22.82 -8.27
CA PRO A 267 -3.01 -23.67 -8.87
C PRO A 267 -3.98 -22.87 -9.75
N LYS A 268 -4.34 -21.67 -9.30
CA LYS A 268 -5.22 -20.74 -10.00
C LYS A 268 -4.63 -19.34 -9.93
N LEU A 269 -4.55 -18.67 -11.08
CA LEU A 269 -4.12 -17.27 -11.12
C LEU A 269 -5.17 -16.35 -10.47
N PRO A 270 -4.75 -15.24 -9.86
CA PRO A 270 -5.66 -14.22 -9.37
C PRO A 270 -6.55 -13.68 -10.49
N ARG A 271 -7.78 -13.28 -10.15
CA ARG A 271 -8.65 -12.56 -11.09
C ARG A 271 -8.24 -11.09 -11.14
N SER A 272 -8.33 -10.49 -12.32
CA SER A 272 -8.16 -9.04 -12.47
C SER A 272 -9.23 -8.28 -11.68
N PRO A 273 -8.86 -7.28 -10.88
CA PRO A 273 -9.82 -6.40 -10.24
C PRO A 273 -10.34 -5.27 -11.15
N ILE A 274 -9.71 -5.06 -12.30
CA ILE A 274 -9.96 -3.92 -13.20
C ILE A 274 -10.47 -4.33 -14.58
N ALA A 275 -10.56 -5.62 -14.89
CA ALA A 275 -10.97 -6.12 -16.19
C ALA A 275 -11.91 -7.32 -16.08
N LEU A 276 -12.90 -7.41 -16.97
CA LEU A 276 -13.80 -8.54 -17.07
C LEU A 276 -13.37 -9.43 -18.24
N HIS A 277 -12.92 -10.65 -17.95
CA HIS A 277 -12.45 -11.60 -18.95
C HIS A 277 -13.49 -12.70 -19.23
N TYR A 278 -13.95 -12.79 -20.48
CA TYR A 278 -14.78 -13.87 -21.02
C TYR A 278 -14.43 -14.08 -22.49
N SER A 279 -14.97 -15.09 -23.15
CA SER A 279 -14.59 -15.45 -24.55
C SER A 279 -14.75 -14.32 -25.57
N GLY A 280 -15.62 -13.35 -25.31
CA GLY A 280 -15.80 -12.15 -26.13
C GLY A 280 -14.69 -11.09 -25.98
N THR A 281 -13.76 -11.26 -25.04
CA THR A 281 -12.66 -10.33 -24.78
C THR A 281 -11.31 -11.05 -24.71
N TYR A 282 -10.28 -10.36 -24.23
CA TYR A 282 -8.97 -10.97 -24.00
C TYR A 282 -9.05 -12.04 -22.90
N GLN A 283 -8.35 -13.15 -23.11
CA GLN A 283 -8.18 -14.22 -22.13
C GLN A 283 -6.74 -14.27 -21.65
N PRO A 284 -6.47 -13.90 -20.39
CA PRO A 284 -5.13 -14.00 -19.79
C PRO A 284 -4.62 -15.43 -19.83
N SER A 285 -3.37 -15.64 -20.24
CA SER A 285 -2.73 -16.95 -20.24
C SER A 285 -1.42 -16.92 -19.43
N ARG A 286 -1.01 -18.08 -18.91
CA ARG A 286 0.29 -18.22 -18.24
C ARG A 286 1.43 -17.93 -19.20
N GLU A 287 1.30 -18.37 -20.44
CA GLU A 287 2.28 -18.19 -21.50
C GLU A 287 2.50 -16.72 -21.83
N SER A 288 1.41 -15.94 -21.97
CA SER A 288 1.51 -14.49 -22.22
C SER A 288 2.13 -13.73 -21.04
N LYS A 289 1.77 -14.12 -19.80
CA LYS A 289 2.35 -13.54 -18.58
C LYS A 289 3.86 -13.85 -18.49
N ILE A 290 4.27 -15.09 -18.69
CA ILE A 290 5.68 -15.51 -18.68
C ILE A 290 6.45 -14.78 -19.79
N LEU A 291 5.91 -14.70 -21.01
CA LEU A 291 6.54 -13.96 -22.10
C LEU A 291 6.78 -12.48 -21.74
N ALA A 292 5.80 -11.82 -21.11
CA ALA A 292 5.93 -10.45 -20.67
C ALA A 292 7.05 -10.30 -19.62
N ILE A 293 7.08 -11.20 -18.62
CA ILE A 293 8.07 -11.15 -17.53
C ILE A 293 9.48 -11.51 -18.03
N GLU A 294 9.63 -12.51 -18.89
CA GLU A 294 10.93 -12.82 -19.51
C GLU A 294 11.44 -11.66 -20.37
N SER A 295 10.54 -11.00 -21.08
CA SER A 295 10.86 -9.79 -21.85
C SER A 295 11.36 -8.67 -20.95
N TYR A 296 10.72 -8.45 -19.81
CA TYR A 296 11.20 -7.55 -18.76
C TYR A 296 12.62 -7.91 -18.30
N LEU A 297 12.87 -9.16 -17.93
CA LEU A 297 14.19 -9.59 -17.43
C LEU A 297 15.30 -9.35 -18.46
N LYS A 298 15.01 -9.50 -19.76
CA LYS A 298 15.95 -9.18 -20.86
C LYS A 298 16.22 -7.69 -21.00
N LEU A 299 15.21 -6.86 -20.67
CA LEU A 299 15.30 -5.39 -20.79
C LEU A 299 15.79 -4.72 -19.52
N LEU A 300 15.80 -5.38 -18.38
CA LEU A 300 16.00 -4.80 -17.06
C LEU A 300 17.20 -3.83 -16.99
N ARG A 301 18.35 -4.20 -17.55
CA ARG A 301 19.56 -3.35 -17.54
C ARG A 301 19.35 -1.99 -18.24
N TYR A 302 18.39 -1.90 -19.16
CA TYR A 302 18.07 -0.68 -19.90
C TYR A 302 16.97 0.17 -19.24
N LEU A 303 16.22 -0.42 -18.31
CA LEU A 303 15.10 0.23 -17.63
C LEU A 303 15.53 0.96 -16.36
N LEU A 304 16.66 0.58 -15.77
CA LEU A 304 17.13 1.18 -14.53
C LEU A 304 17.49 2.65 -14.72
N PRO A 305 17.11 3.54 -13.78
CA PRO A 305 17.46 4.95 -13.82
C PRO A 305 18.95 5.18 -13.49
N GLU A 306 19.35 6.44 -13.43
CA GLU A 306 20.69 6.82 -12.93
C GLU A 306 20.93 6.30 -11.50
N VAL A 307 22.19 5.98 -11.19
CA VAL A 307 22.60 5.36 -9.92
C VAL A 307 22.19 6.19 -8.69
N SER A 308 22.14 7.52 -8.84
CA SER A 308 21.83 8.43 -7.73
C SER A 308 20.43 8.21 -7.13
N ILE A 309 19.46 7.72 -7.91
CA ILE A 309 18.10 7.41 -7.42
C ILE A 309 17.85 5.91 -7.27
N GLN A 310 18.87 5.06 -7.45
CA GLN A 310 18.79 3.63 -7.13
C GLN A 310 19.09 3.34 -5.65
N THR A 311 19.57 4.30 -4.87
CA THR A 311 19.93 4.11 -3.46
C THR A 311 18.75 3.60 -2.63
N SER A 312 19.06 2.76 -1.64
CA SER A 312 18.06 2.16 -0.75
C SER A 312 17.63 3.14 0.34
N HIS A 313 16.34 3.36 0.47
CA HIS A 313 15.74 4.28 1.43
C HIS A 313 14.61 3.62 2.20
N ILE A 314 14.36 4.13 3.42
CA ILE A 314 13.16 3.85 4.18
C ILE A 314 12.10 4.88 3.81
N TRP A 315 10.86 4.44 3.59
CA TRP A 315 9.76 5.33 3.22
C TRP A 315 8.43 4.84 3.76
N HIS A 316 7.51 5.76 4.02
CA HIS A 316 6.16 5.37 4.42
C HIS A 316 5.35 4.96 3.18
N CYS A 317 4.93 3.70 3.13
CA CYS A 317 4.27 3.14 1.94
C CYS A 317 2.79 3.56 1.80
N ASP A 318 2.17 4.12 2.85
CA ASP A 318 0.72 4.42 2.89
C ASP A 318 0.45 5.70 3.71
N LEU A 319 1.03 6.84 3.29
CA LEU A 319 0.95 8.11 4.03
C LEU A 319 -0.31 8.89 3.65
N HIS A 320 -1.47 8.39 4.10
CA HIS A 320 -2.76 9.07 3.97
C HIS A 320 -3.19 9.74 5.29
N ALA A 321 -4.30 10.49 5.27
CA ALA A 321 -4.73 11.32 6.40
C ALA A 321 -4.94 10.52 7.70
N GLU A 322 -5.44 9.27 7.62
CA GLU A 322 -5.67 8.42 8.80
C GLU A 322 -4.39 8.03 9.53
N ASN A 323 -3.23 8.08 8.85
CA ASN A 323 -1.94 7.71 9.41
C ASN A 323 -1.14 8.89 9.97
N ILE A 324 -1.72 10.11 9.95
CA ILE A 324 -1.06 11.34 10.41
C ILE A 324 -1.86 11.95 11.57
N PHE A 325 -1.22 12.06 12.73
CA PHE A 325 -1.79 12.68 13.93
C PHE A 325 -1.26 14.09 14.10
N VAL A 326 -2.17 15.03 14.30
CA VAL A 326 -1.85 16.46 14.49
C VAL A 326 -2.20 16.93 15.89
N ASN A 327 -1.57 18.03 16.32
CA ASN A 327 -1.89 18.68 17.58
C ASN A 327 -3.29 19.32 17.52
N PRO A 328 -4.24 18.94 18.40
CA PRO A 328 -5.60 19.53 18.40
C PRO A 328 -5.62 21.06 18.59
N SER A 329 -4.60 21.59 19.29
CA SER A 329 -4.45 23.05 19.51
C SER A 329 -3.71 23.76 18.37
N ASN A 330 -3.03 23.02 17.48
CA ASN A 330 -2.30 23.55 16.33
C ASN A 330 -2.29 22.50 15.21
N LEU A 331 -3.32 22.44 14.42
CA LEU A 331 -3.57 21.44 13.38
C LEU A 331 -2.48 21.36 12.29
N SER A 332 -1.53 22.28 12.27
CA SER A 332 -0.37 22.19 11.39
C SER A 332 0.82 21.41 11.96
N GLU A 333 0.80 21.08 13.25
CA GLU A 333 1.87 20.37 13.95
C GLU A 333 1.59 18.87 13.97
N ILE A 334 2.48 18.07 13.37
CA ILE A 334 2.37 16.61 13.34
C ILE A 334 2.93 16.05 14.66
N TYR A 335 2.09 15.33 15.40
CA TYR A 335 2.45 14.64 16.63
C TYR A 335 2.92 13.20 16.40
N GLY A 336 2.43 12.56 15.36
CA GLY A 336 2.78 11.19 15.10
C GLY A 336 2.43 10.75 13.68
N ILE A 337 3.28 9.89 13.12
CA ILE A 337 3.03 9.14 11.88
C ILE A 337 3.00 7.67 12.25
N ILE A 338 1.95 6.97 11.87
CA ILE A 338 1.68 5.59 12.27
C ILE A 338 1.53 4.67 11.07
N ASP A 339 1.33 3.38 11.35
CA ASP A 339 1.12 2.29 10.37
C ASP A 339 2.30 2.11 9.40
N TRP A 340 3.47 1.86 9.99
CA TRP A 340 4.70 1.49 9.28
C TRP A 340 4.73 0.01 8.89
N GLN A 341 3.58 -0.64 8.91
CA GLN A 341 3.44 -2.03 8.49
C GLN A 341 3.79 -2.19 7.02
N SER A 342 4.46 -3.29 6.67
CA SER A 342 4.89 -3.60 5.31
C SER A 342 5.90 -2.60 4.72
N THR A 343 6.57 -1.82 5.57
CA THR A 343 7.64 -0.92 5.14
C THR A 343 8.82 -1.72 4.60
N GLU A 344 9.33 -1.25 3.49
CA GLU A 344 10.46 -1.84 2.77
C GLU A 344 11.56 -0.81 2.58
N LEU A 345 12.80 -1.25 2.64
CA LEU A 345 13.97 -0.54 2.16
C LEU A 345 14.08 -0.81 0.67
N ALA A 346 13.72 0.16 -0.14
CA ALA A 346 13.60 0.01 -1.60
C ALA A 346 14.36 1.14 -2.33
N PRO A 347 14.58 1.01 -3.65
CA PRO A 347 15.13 2.10 -4.45
C PRO A 347 14.30 3.37 -4.35
N LEU A 348 14.95 4.54 -4.32
CA LEU A 348 14.25 5.83 -4.16
C LEU A 348 13.11 6.01 -5.17
N TYR A 349 13.33 5.63 -6.42
CA TYR A 349 12.32 5.78 -7.49
C TYR A 349 11.08 4.90 -7.28
N ASP A 350 11.18 3.82 -6.48
CA ASP A 350 10.09 2.87 -6.27
C ASP A 350 9.10 3.31 -5.18
N HIS A 351 9.52 4.18 -4.29
CA HIS A 351 8.68 4.67 -3.20
C HIS A 351 7.54 5.58 -3.66
N PRO A 352 6.39 5.62 -2.95
CA PRO A 352 5.32 6.60 -3.20
C PRO A 352 5.79 8.00 -2.76
N ILE A 353 6.45 8.72 -3.67
CA ILE A 353 7.09 10.01 -3.40
C ILE A 353 6.04 11.07 -3.01
N GLU A 354 4.96 11.14 -3.79
CA GLU A 354 3.82 11.99 -3.45
C GLU A 354 2.99 11.30 -2.36
N PRO A 355 2.82 11.93 -1.18
CA PRO A 355 2.10 11.30 -0.09
C PRO A 355 0.61 11.17 -0.42
N TYR A 356 0.01 10.03 -0.09
CA TYR A 356 -1.40 9.74 -0.37
C TYR A 356 -2.38 10.74 0.26
N ILE A 357 -1.99 11.51 1.26
CA ILE A 357 -2.81 12.59 1.82
C ILE A 357 -3.16 13.67 0.78
N LEU A 358 -2.44 13.76 -0.35
CA LEU A 358 -2.80 14.67 -1.44
C LEU A 358 -4.11 14.24 -2.12
N GLU A 359 -4.46 12.94 -2.08
CA GLU A 359 -5.73 12.36 -2.58
C GLU A 359 -6.14 12.89 -3.96
N TYR A 360 -5.17 12.96 -4.88
CA TYR A 360 -5.42 13.52 -6.20
C TYR A 360 -5.70 12.40 -7.20
N ASP A 361 -6.92 12.37 -7.69
CA ASP A 361 -7.47 11.43 -8.68
C ASP A 361 -8.03 12.13 -9.93
N GLY A 362 -7.73 13.41 -10.09
CA GLY A 362 -8.21 14.24 -11.18
C GLY A 362 -7.35 14.17 -12.46
N PRO A 363 -7.62 15.04 -13.45
CA PRO A 363 -6.84 15.13 -14.69
C PRO A 363 -5.36 15.40 -14.39
N PRO A 364 -4.41 14.80 -15.14
CA PRO A 364 -2.99 15.06 -14.94
C PRO A 364 -2.67 16.56 -15.13
N LEU A 365 -1.68 17.05 -14.40
CA LEU A 365 -1.05 18.32 -14.71
C LEU A 365 -0.21 18.16 -15.98
N ASP A 366 -0.21 19.16 -16.87
CA ASP A 366 0.50 19.10 -18.16
C ASP A 366 2.02 18.87 -17.98
N GLY A 367 2.60 19.37 -16.89
CA GLY A 367 3.98 19.12 -16.49
C GLY A 367 4.13 19.07 -14.97
N LEU A 368 5.21 18.48 -14.50
CA LEU A 368 5.46 18.29 -13.06
C LEU A 368 5.41 19.60 -12.25
N LEU A 369 5.87 20.70 -12.83
CA LEU A 369 5.89 22.01 -12.19
C LEU A 369 4.79 22.96 -12.67
N ASP A 370 3.85 22.50 -13.48
CA ASP A 370 2.78 23.35 -13.97
C ASP A 370 1.79 23.71 -12.84
N ARG A 371 1.23 24.91 -12.95
CA ARG A 371 0.23 25.40 -12.02
C ARG A 371 -1.16 25.29 -12.62
N PRO A 372 -2.14 24.75 -11.91
CA PRO A 372 -3.50 24.68 -12.39
C PRO A 372 -4.06 26.11 -12.59
N LYS A 373 -4.91 26.26 -13.60
CA LYS A 373 -5.65 27.52 -13.85
C LYS A 373 -7.13 27.27 -13.58
N LEU A 374 -7.71 28.05 -12.69
CA LEU A 374 -9.11 27.88 -12.30
C LEU A 374 -10.07 28.03 -13.49
N ALA A 375 -9.75 28.88 -14.47
CA ALA A 375 -10.56 29.08 -15.67
C ALA A 375 -10.66 27.78 -16.51
N ASP A 376 -9.53 27.08 -16.68
CA ASP A 376 -9.49 25.81 -17.45
C ASP A 376 -10.27 24.72 -16.73
N ILE A 377 -10.14 24.66 -15.40
CA ILE A 377 -10.87 23.69 -14.55
C ILE A 377 -12.39 23.97 -14.57
N ARG A 378 -12.82 25.23 -14.52
CA ARG A 378 -14.24 25.57 -14.63
C ARG A 378 -14.85 25.09 -15.94
N SER A 379 -14.08 25.07 -17.04
CA SER A 379 -14.56 24.57 -18.33
C SER A 379 -14.95 23.09 -18.29
N LEU A 380 -14.36 22.29 -17.41
CA LEU A 380 -14.68 20.86 -17.26
C LEU A 380 -16.09 20.62 -16.66
N PHE A 381 -16.67 21.61 -16.00
CA PHE A 381 -17.95 21.50 -15.29
C PHE A 381 -19.05 22.39 -15.89
N GLN A 382 -18.89 22.90 -17.11
CA GLN A 382 -19.87 23.80 -17.77
C GLN A 382 -21.27 23.18 -17.95
N GLY A 383 -21.39 21.85 -17.89
CA GLY A 383 -22.68 21.13 -17.97
C GLY A 383 -23.40 20.95 -16.63
N ASP A 384 -22.74 21.23 -15.51
CA ASP A 384 -23.31 21.06 -14.18
C ASP A 384 -24.12 22.30 -13.75
N PRO A 385 -25.21 22.12 -12.97
CA PRO A 385 -25.97 23.26 -12.41
C PRO A 385 -25.13 24.07 -11.41
N GLU A 386 -25.26 25.38 -11.44
CA GLU A 386 -24.77 26.24 -10.37
C GLU A 386 -25.62 26.08 -9.09
N PRO A 387 -25.04 26.07 -7.87
CA PRO A 387 -23.62 26.30 -7.51
C PRO A 387 -22.74 25.04 -7.49
N LEU A 388 -23.20 23.89 -8.00
CA LEU A 388 -22.47 22.61 -7.98
C LEU A 388 -21.20 22.67 -8.84
N ALA A 389 -21.29 23.25 -10.04
CA ALA A 389 -20.17 23.45 -10.97
C ALA A 389 -19.01 24.20 -10.29
N GLU A 390 -19.29 25.31 -9.63
CA GLU A 390 -18.26 26.11 -8.96
C GLU A 390 -17.65 25.39 -7.74
N ARG A 391 -18.43 24.61 -6.99
CA ARG A 391 -17.91 23.78 -5.88
C ARG A 391 -16.96 22.70 -6.39
N LYS A 392 -17.33 21.97 -7.46
CA LYS A 392 -16.47 20.95 -8.08
C LYS A 392 -15.18 21.56 -8.62
N ALA A 393 -15.30 22.66 -9.35
CA ALA A 393 -14.15 23.37 -9.92
C ALA A 393 -13.19 23.87 -8.84
N THR A 394 -13.71 24.49 -7.78
CA THR A 394 -12.89 24.98 -6.66
C THR A 394 -12.22 23.84 -5.89
N SER A 395 -12.94 22.75 -5.65
CA SER A 395 -12.39 21.55 -4.99
C SER A 395 -11.24 20.95 -5.81
N LEU A 396 -11.46 20.73 -7.10
CA LEU A 396 -10.43 20.19 -8.00
C LEU A 396 -9.23 21.13 -8.11
N TYR A 397 -9.46 22.44 -8.28
CA TYR A 397 -8.40 23.45 -8.30
C TYR A 397 -7.55 23.42 -7.02
N THR A 398 -8.19 23.25 -5.86
CA THR A 398 -7.49 23.17 -4.57
C THR A 398 -6.60 21.93 -4.51
N LYS A 399 -7.13 20.74 -4.88
CA LYS A 399 -6.36 19.48 -4.92
C LYS A 399 -5.16 19.61 -5.88
N MET A 400 -5.39 20.07 -7.12
CA MET A 400 -4.31 20.29 -8.10
C MET A 400 -3.26 21.30 -7.60
N SER A 401 -3.70 22.36 -6.93
CA SER A 401 -2.79 23.36 -6.37
C SER A 401 -1.92 22.81 -5.26
N LEU A 402 -2.45 21.93 -4.40
CA LEU A 402 -1.67 21.27 -3.35
C LEU A 402 -0.60 20.33 -3.94
N VAL A 403 -0.94 19.56 -5.00
CA VAL A 403 0.03 18.72 -5.73
C VAL A 403 1.13 19.58 -6.35
N SER A 404 0.76 20.65 -7.08
CA SER A 404 1.73 21.56 -7.71
C SER A 404 2.64 22.22 -6.67
N LEU A 405 2.09 22.71 -5.55
CA LEU A 405 2.87 23.31 -4.46
C LEU A 405 3.83 22.30 -3.82
N TYR A 406 3.40 21.07 -3.61
CA TYR A 406 4.25 20.00 -3.09
C TYR A 406 5.41 19.70 -4.05
N ARG A 407 5.14 19.53 -5.36
CA ARG A 407 6.16 19.30 -6.39
C ARG A 407 7.18 20.45 -6.49
N HIS A 408 6.73 21.69 -6.39
CA HIS A 408 7.62 22.86 -6.32
C HIS A 408 8.51 22.85 -5.06
N LEU A 409 7.96 22.42 -3.92
CA LEU A 409 8.73 22.29 -2.69
C LEU A 409 9.81 21.21 -2.82
N VAL A 410 9.44 20.04 -3.38
CA VAL A 410 10.37 18.94 -3.66
C VAL A 410 11.46 19.38 -4.63
N HIS A 411 11.09 20.00 -5.75
CA HIS A 411 12.07 20.52 -6.73
C HIS A 411 13.09 21.48 -6.09
N LYS A 412 12.61 22.38 -5.24
CA LYS A 412 13.47 23.40 -4.62
C LYS A 412 14.36 22.84 -3.50
N LYS A 413 13.87 21.87 -2.73
CA LYS A 413 14.51 21.41 -1.48
C LYS A 413 15.17 20.06 -1.59
N MET A 414 14.66 19.20 -2.44
CA MET A 414 15.04 17.80 -2.56
C MET A 414 15.27 17.41 -4.03
N PRO A 415 16.35 17.95 -4.69
CA PRO A 415 16.56 17.71 -6.13
C PRO A 415 16.65 16.24 -6.51
N LEU A 416 17.20 15.40 -5.62
CA LEU A 416 17.29 13.96 -5.85
C LEU A 416 15.90 13.29 -5.87
N LEU A 417 15.00 13.70 -4.96
CA LEU A 417 13.62 13.24 -4.94
C LEU A 417 12.85 13.73 -6.19
N PHE A 418 13.15 14.94 -6.67
CA PHE A 418 12.57 15.47 -7.89
C PHE A 418 12.98 14.66 -9.12
N LYS A 419 14.26 14.26 -9.22
CA LYS A 419 14.72 13.34 -10.28
C LYS A 419 13.98 12.00 -10.26
N ALA A 420 13.67 11.47 -9.08
CA ALA A 420 12.86 10.27 -8.96
C ALA A 420 11.40 10.52 -9.43
N LEU A 421 10.82 11.70 -9.20
CA LEU A 421 9.53 12.09 -9.80
C LEU A 421 9.62 12.17 -11.33
N GLU A 422 10.67 12.82 -11.89
CA GLU A 422 10.87 12.88 -13.34
C GLU A 422 10.99 11.48 -13.96
N PHE A 423 11.71 10.58 -13.29
CA PHE A 423 11.84 9.20 -13.77
C PHE A 423 10.50 8.46 -13.79
N ARG A 424 9.59 8.74 -12.86
CA ARG A 424 8.25 8.12 -12.80
C ARG A 424 7.36 8.48 -13.99
N GLU A 425 7.64 9.59 -14.70
CA GLU A 425 6.94 9.98 -15.93
C GLU A 425 7.46 9.23 -17.17
N THR A 426 8.50 8.39 -17.04
CA THR A 426 9.12 7.69 -18.17
C THR A 426 8.50 6.32 -18.43
N LEU A 427 8.61 5.84 -19.69
CA LEU A 427 8.27 4.46 -20.04
C LEU A 427 9.09 3.44 -19.25
N CYS A 428 10.36 3.74 -18.94
CA CYS A 428 11.20 2.86 -18.13
C CYS A 428 10.56 2.56 -16.78
N PHE A 429 10.09 3.58 -16.07
CA PHE A 429 9.40 3.39 -14.80
C PHE A 429 8.07 2.64 -14.96
N GLN A 430 7.28 2.95 -15.98
CA GLN A 430 6.03 2.24 -16.27
C GLN A 430 6.27 0.74 -16.45
N LEU A 431 7.30 0.36 -17.19
CA LEU A 431 7.66 -1.05 -17.40
C LEU A 431 8.14 -1.72 -16.10
N LEU A 432 8.93 -1.04 -15.26
CA LEU A 432 9.30 -1.53 -13.92
C LEU A 432 8.05 -1.73 -13.03
N LEU A 433 7.15 -0.76 -13.02
CA LEU A 433 5.94 -0.77 -12.19
C LEU A 433 4.95 -1.86 -12.63
N PHE A 434 4.70 -2.00 -13.94
CA PHE A 434 3.76 -2.99 -14.48
C PHE A 434 4.20 -4.42 -14.16
N THR A 435 5.50 -4.69 -14.16
CA THR A 435 6.04 -6.03 -13.85
C THR A 435 5.56 -6.55 -12.50
N ARG A 436 5.34 -5.68 -11.51
CA ARG A 436 4.86 -6.05 -10.17
C ARG A 436 3.43 -6.61 -10.16
N ASN A 437 2.67 -6.37 -11.23
CA ASN A 437 1.27 -6.76 -11.35
C ASN A 437 1.01 -7.83 -12.43
N LEU A 438 2.02 -8.27 -13.18
CA LEU A 438 1.85 -9.20 -14.32
C LEU A 438 1.24 -10.56 -13.91
N LEU A 439 1.40 -10.98 -12.66
CA LEU A 439 0.69 -12.15 -12.14
C LEU A 439 -0.84 -11.97 -12.20
N VAL A 440 -1.30 -10.77 -11.90
CA VAL A 440 -2.74 -10.45 -11.80
C VAL A 440 -3.26 -9.98 -13.15
N ASP A 441 -2.62 -8.95 -13.74
CA ASP A 441 -3.11 -8.25 -14.93
C ASP A 441 -1.98 -7.54 -15.69
N GLY A 442 -2.30 -7.03 -16.89
CA GLY A 442 -1.48 -6.05 -17.61
C GLY A 442 -0.53 -6.62 -18.66
N GLU A 443 -0.40 -7.95 -18.80
CA GLU A 443 0.55 -8.56 -19.74
C GLU A 443 0.29 -8.18 -21.21
N ALA A 444 -0.96 -8.05 -21.63
CA ALA A 444 -1.30 -7.65 -23.00
C ALA A 444 -0.85 -6.22 -23.31
N THR A 445 -1.10 -5.29 -22.38
CA THR A 445 -0.64 -3.90 -22.49
C THR A 445 0.88 -3.81 -22.42
N TYR A 446 1.51 -4.59 -21.51
CA TYR A 446 2.96 -4.67 -21.39
C TYR A 446 3.64 -5.08 -22.69
N LEU A 447 3.16 -6.17 -23.31
CA LEU A 447 3.68 -6.67 -24.59
C LEU A 447 3.44 -5.67 -25.72
N ALA A 448 2.30 -4.95 -25.74
CA ALA A 448 2.03 -3.92 -26.72
C ALA A 448 3.02 -2.75 -26.61
N LEU A 449 3.35 -2.29 -25.40
CA LEU A 449 4.39 -1.27 -25.19
C LEU A 449 5.75 -1.74 -25.72
N LEU A 450 6.12 -2.99 -25.49
CA LEU A 450 7.38 -3.55 -26.01
C LEU A 450 7.38 -3.71 -27.52
N ALA A 451 6.25 -4.09 -28.12
CA ALA A 451 6.10 -4.18 -29.58
C ALA A 451 6.26 -2.80 -30.24
N ASP A 452 5.73 -1.74 -29.62
CA ASP A 452 5.94 -0.36 -30.08
C ASP A 452 7.43 0.04 -30.04
N GLN A 453 8.14 -0.30 -28.98
CA GLN A 453 9.59 -0.03 -28.87
C GLN A 453 10.41 -0.79 -29.91
N GLN A 454 10.04 -2.04 -30.25
CA GLN A 454 10.66 -2.77 -31.35
C GLN A 454 10.42 -2.08 -32.70
N GLN A 455 9.20 -1.62 -32.97
CA GLN A 455 8.82 -0.98 -34.25
C GLN A 455 9.45 0.40 -34.40
N ASN A 456 9.55 1.15 -33.31
CA ASN A 456 10.04 2.54 -33.28
C ASN A 456 11.50 2.67 -32.79
N ASN A 457 12.24 1.59 -32.73
CA ASN A 457 13.67 1.53 -32.42
C ASN A 457 14.08 2.31 -31.16
N TRP A 458 13.65 1.87 -30.00
CA TRP A 458 13.95 2.46 -28.69
C TRP A 458 13.40 3.89 -28.49
N LYS A 459 12.35 4.27 -29.15
CA LYS A 459 11.84 5.65 -29.17
C LYS A 459 11.77 6.33 -27.79
N ASP A 460 11.25 5.61 -26.80
CA ASP A 460 10.94 6.14 -25.47
C ASP A 460 11.91 5.66 -24.37
N ILE A 461 12.92 4.84 -24.73
CA ILE A 461 13.97 4.41 -23.82
C ILE A 461 15.23 5.26 -24.06
N PRO A 462 15.81 5.92 -23.03
CA PRO A 462 16.91 6.85 -23.21
C PRO A 462 18.13 6.22 -23.87
N LYS A 463 18.72 6.89 -24.85
CA LYS A 463 19.94 6.43 -25.56
C LYS A 463 21.12 6.13 -24.65
N LEU A 464 21.23 6.82 -23.51
CA LEU A 464 22.24 6.54 -22.50
C LEU A 464 22.20 5.13 -21.97
N ASN A 465 21.04 4.47 -22.06
CA ASN A 465 20.84 3.13 -21.55
C ASN A 465 21.19 2.03 -22.59
N HIS A 466 21.32 2.35 -23.89
CA HIS A 466 21.47 1.32 -24.95
C HIS A 466 22.49 1.61 -26.05
N THR A 467 23.24 2.71 -26.04
CA THR A 467 24.37 3.05 -26.92
C THR A 467 24.46 2.22 -28.22
N ASP A 468 23.68 2.53 -29.26
CA ASP A 468 23.68 1.90 -30.60
C ASP A 468 23.40 0.37 -30.66
N GLU A 469 23.03 -0.26 -29.54
CA GLU A 469 22.58 -1.65 -29.52
C GLU A 469 21.19 -1.80 -30.22
N LYS A 470 20.98 -2.93 -30.88
CA LYS A 470 19.66 -3.27 -31.40
C LYS A 470 18.72 -3.63 -30.25
N PHE A 471 17.42 -3.33 -30.42
CA PHE A 471 16.40 -3.73 -29.45
C PHE A 471 16.50 -5.25 -29.18
N PRO A 472 16.66 -5.69 -27.92
CA PRO A 472 17.03 -7.06 -27.62
C PRO A 472 15.89 -8.08 -27.76
N LEU A 473 14.66 -7.61 -27.98
CA LEU A 473 13.50 -8.47 -28.22
C LEU A 473 13.16 -8.47 -29.71
N VAL A 474 12.72 -9.63 -30.20
CA VAL A 474 12.29 -9.79 -31.59
C VAL A 474 10.93 -10.50 -31.59
N PHE A 475 9.88 -9.75 -31.84
CA PHE A 475 8.55 -10.29 -32.10
C PHE A 475 8.37 -10.51 -33.61
N SER A 476 7.92 -11.70 -34.00
CA SER A 476 7.58 -11.97 -35.41
C SER A 476 6.35 -11.17 -35.84
N ALA A 477 6.14 -11.04 -37.16
CA ALA A 477 4.96 -10.36 -37.68
C ALA A 477 3.63 -11.01 -37.21
N GLU A 478 3.62 -12.30 -36.94
CA GLU A 478 2.46 -13.00 -36.40
C GLU A 478 2.25 -12.65 -34.92
N MET A 479 3.32 -12.67 -34.12
CA MET A 479 3.28 -12.25 -32.70
C MET A 479 2.83 -10.79 -32.58
N LEU A 480 3.31 -9.88 -33.40
CA LEU A 480 2.89 -8.47 -33.38
C LEU A 480 1.38 -8.33 -33.62
N ARG A 481 0.83 -9.06 -34.62
CA ARG A 481 -0.62 -9.07 -34.85
C ARG A 481 -1.41 -9.67 -33.68
N GLN A 482 -0.86 -10.69 -33.00
CA GLN A 482 -1.50 -11.27 -31.81
C GLN A 482 -1.47 -10.29 -30.65
N ILE A 483 -0.33 -9.69 -30.36
CA ILE A 483 -0.16 -8.67 -29.31
C ILE A 483 -1.14 -7.51 -29.50
N GLU A 484 -1.31 -7.03 -30.74
CA GLU A 484 -2.27 -5.97 -31.04
C GLU A 484 -3.73 -6.40 -30.74
N ARG A 485 -4.13 -7.59 -31.17
CA ARG A 485 -5.47 -8.14 -30.87
C ARG A 485 -5.69 -8.29 -29.37
N ASP A 486 -4.70 -8.83 -28.66
CA ASP A 486 -4.77 -9.05 -27.22
C ASP A 486 -4.88 -7.72 -26.45
N HIS A 487 -4.14 -6.70 -26.88
CA HIS A 487 -4.20 -5.37 -26.28
C HIS A 487 -5.58 -4.70 -26.50
N ILE A 488 -6.14 -4.78 -27.72
CA ILE A 488 -7.49 -4.28 -28.00
C ILE A 488 -8.51 -5.01 -27.12
N GLY A 489 -8.43 -6.35 -27.04
CA GLY A 489 -9.33 -7.15 -26.22
C GLY A 489 -9.19 -6.86 -24.72
N ALA A 490 -7.98 -6.62 -24.21
CA ALA A 490 -7.74 -6.24 -22.82
C ALA A 490 -8.31 -4.85 -22.50
N THR A 491 -8.19 -3.89 -23.43
CA THR A 491 -8.80 -2.58 -23.28
C THR A 491 -10.33 -2.69 -23.19
N SER A 492 -10.95 -3.49 -24.06
CA SER A 492 -12.39 -3.75 -24.01
C SER A 492 -12.81 -4.42 -22.70
N SER A 493 -11.99 -5.34 -22.16
CA SER A 493 -12.25 -5.97 -20.84
C SER A 493 -12.29 -4.94 -19.70
N MET A 494 -11.41 -3.92 -19.74
CA MET A 494 -11.38 -2.84 -18.75
C MET A 494 -12.59 -1.90 -18.92
N GLU A 495 -13.01 -1.61 -20.15
CA GLU A 495 -14.20 -0.80 -20.42
C GLU A 495 -15.46 -1.47 -19.89
N LEU A 496 -15.60 -2.77 -20.07
CA LEU A 496 -16.72 -3.54 -19.52
C LEU A 496 -16.74 -3.51 -17.99
N MET A 497 -15.60 -3.63 -17.33
CA MET A 497 -15.53 -3.53 -15.88
C MET A 497 -15.91 -2.12 -15.41
N ARG A 498 -15.50 -1.07 -16.14
CA ARG A 498 -15.90 0.31 -15.83
C ARG A 498 -17.41 0.49 -15.96
N GLU A 499 -18.02 -0.08 -17.00
CA GLU A 499 -19.48 -0.03 -17.15
C GLU A 499 -20.21 -0.72 -16.00
N ILE A 500 -19.71 -1.89 -15.54
CA ILE A 500 -20.25 -2.55 -14.36
C ILE A 500 -20.16 -1.63 -13.12
N GLN A 501 -19.04 -0.94 -12.95
CA GLN A 501 -18.85 0.04 -11.87
C GLN A 501 -19.86 1.19 -11.93
N GLU A 502 -20.11 1.71 -13.13
CA GLU A 502 -21.10 2.76 -13.37
C GLU A 502 -22.54 2.28 -13.08
N MET A 503 -22.88 1.07 -13.50
CA MET A 503 -24.20 0.45 -13.23
C MET A 503 -24.46 0.24 -11.73
N ILE A 504 -23.43 -0.15 -10.97
CA ILE A 504 -23.52 -0.35 -9.52
C ILE A 504 -23.53 1.00 -8.80
N GLY A 505 -22.83 1.99 -9.33
CA GLY A 505 -22.62 3.32 -8.79
C GLY A 505 -21.21 3.49 -8.23
N PRO A 506 -20.46 4.48 -8.71
CA PRO A 506 -19.04 4.65 -8.37
C PRO A 506 -18.80 4.83 -6.86
N LYS A 507 -19.76 5.35 -6.10
CA LYS A 507 -19.66 5.50 -4.65
C LYS A 507 -19.57 4.15 -3.89
N TYR A 508 -20.02 3.04 -4.49
CA TYR A 508 -20.01 1.71 -3.88
C TYR A 508 -18.85 0.84 -4.39
N PHE A 509 -18.10 1.33 -5.36
CA PHE A 509 -17.02 0.56 -5.96
C PHE A 509 -15.68 0.92 -5.31
N TYR A 510 -15.47 0.43 -4.10
CA TYR A 510 -14.18 0.56 -3.44
C TYR A 510 -13.22 -0.52 -3.95
N ALA A 511 -11.96 -0.17 -4.12
CA ALA A 511 -10.91 -1.01 -4.71
C ALA A 511 -10.76 -2.42 -4.08
N ARG A 512 -11.38 -2.67 -2.91
CA ARG A 512 -11.37 -3.97 -2.22
C ARG A 512 -12.75 -4.57 -2.00
N GLY A 513 -13.79 -4.01 -2.61
CA GLY A 513 -15.17 -4.51 -2.48
C GLY A 513 -15.73 -4.46 -1.05
N VAL A 514 -15.22 -3.55 -0.20
CA VAL A 514 -15.71 -3.35 1.17
C VAL A 514 -16.64 -2.14 1.19
N VAL A 515 -17.83 -2.32 1.73
CA VAL A 515 -18.82 -1.25 1.95
C VAL A 515 -19.17 -1.16 3.44
N THR A 516 -19.71 -0.04 3.87
CA THR A 516 -20.20 0.11 5.25
C THR A 516 -21.38 -0.82 5.52
N HIS A 517 -21.64 -1.09 6.79
CA HIS A 517 -22.80 -1.92 7.17
C HIS A 517 -24.12 -1.33 6.70
N ASP A 518 -24.26 -0.02 6.70
CA ASP A 518 -25.46 0.70 6.30
C ASP A 518 -25.69 0.63 4.77
N GLU A 519 -24.61 0.73 3.98
CA GLU A 519 -24.67 0.67 2.52
C GLU A 519 -24.87 -0.75 1.98
N TYR A 520 -24.44 -1.78 2.74
CA TYR A 520 -24.46 -3.16 2.26
C TYR A 520 -25.82 -3.64 1.75
N ASN A 521 -26.91 -3.31 2.46
CA ASN A 521 -28.25 -3.72 2.08
C ASN A 521 -28.71 -3.09 0.75
N GLU A 522 -28.34 -1.84 0.51
CA GLU A 522 -28.64 -1.13 -0.75
C GLU A 522 -27.86 -1.75 -1.91
N VAL A 523 -26.55 -1.92 -1.75
CA VAL A 523 -25.66 -2.47 -2.78
C VAL A 523 -26.02 -3.92 -3.12
N SER A 524 -26.36 -4.73 -2.12
CA SER A 524 -26.78 -6.13 -2.31
C SER A 524 -28.01 -6.27 -3.19
N GLN A 525 -28.85 -5.22 -3.32
CA GLN A 525 -29.99 -5.21 -4.23
C GLN A 525 -29.62 -4.68 -5.63
N ILE A 526 -28.62 -3.81 -5.73
CA ILE A 526 -28.17 -3.22 -6.99
C ILE A 526 -27.40 -4.26 -7.82
N ILE A 527 -26.46 -5.00 -7.19
CA ILE A 527 -25.57 -5.95 -7.89
C ILE A 527 -26.34 -6.98 -8.75
N PRO A 528 -27.38 -7.69 -8.26
CA PRO A 528 -28.10 -8.66 -9.10
C PRO A 528 -28.87 -8.01 -10.26
N ARG A 529 -29.30 -6.76 -10.12
CA ARG A 529 -29.96 -6.00 -11.20
C ARG A 529 -28.96 -5.61 -12.27
N ALA A 530 -27.81 -5.06 -11.85
CA ALA A 530 -26.71 -4.72 -12.74
C ALA A 530 -26.23 -5.96 -13.51
N LYS A 531 -26.05 -7.11 -12.84
CA LYS A 531 -25.68 -8.39 -13.48
C LYS A 531 -26.65 -8.77 -14.59
N LYS A 532 -27.96 -8.77 -14.32
CA LYS A 532 -29.00 -9.11 -15.31
C LYS A 532 -29.01 -8.15 -16.49
N GLU A 533 -28.89 -6.85 -16.24
CA GLU A 533 -28.86 -5.84 -17.28
C GLU A 533 -27.62 -5.96 -18.15
N PHE A 534 -26.46 -6.15 -17.54
CA PHE A 534 -25.19 -6.33 -18.21
C PHE A 534 -25.19 -7.57 -19.11
N ILE A 535 -25.63 -8.74 -18.60
CA ILE A 535 -25.71 -9.98 -19.37
C ILE A 535 -26.67 -9.80 -20.54
N ARG A 536 -27.85 -9.20 -20.34
CA ARG A 536 -28.81 -8.94 -21.40
C ARG A 536 -28.24 -8.04 -22.52
N LYS A 537 -27.33 -7.12 -22.17
CA LYS A 537 -26.71 -6.18 -23.12
C LYS A 537 -25.62 -6.85 -23.95
N TYR A 538 -24.84 -7.75 -23.37
CA TYR A 538 -23.62 -8.26 -23.97
C TYR A 538 -23.66 -9.71 -24.42
N ALA A 539 -24.46 -10.57 -23.80
CA ALA A 539 -24.56 -11.98 -24.19
C ALA A 539 -25.32 -12.14 -25.52
N ARG A 540 -24.77 -12.91 -26.45
CA ARG A 540 -25.33 -13.21 -27.78
C ARG A 540 -26.03 -14.56 -27.81
N ASP A 541 -25.59 -15.49 -26.96
CA ASP A 541 -26.12 -16.85 -26.87
C ASP A 541 -26.05 -17.39 -25.41
N GLU A 542 -26.56 -18.61 -25.20
CA GLU A 542 -26.59 -19.27 -23.89
C GLU A 542 -25.17 -19.57 -23.35
N GLY A 543 -24.19 -19.80 -24.22
CA GLY A 543 -22.81 -20.03 -23.84
C GLY A 543 -22.18 -18.76 -23.24
N GLU A 544 -22.33 -17.62 -23.92
CA GLU A 544 -21.85 -16.33 -23.42
C GLU A 544 -22.59 -15.90 -22.14
N ILE A 545 -23.87 -16.26 -21.95
CA ILE A 545 -24.57 -16.03 -20.68
C ILE A 545 -23.84 -16.74 -19.54
N ALA A 546 -23.57 -18.04 -19.71
CA ALA A 546 -22.91 -18.85 -18.67
C ALA A 546 -21.49 -18.35 -18.36
N GLU A 547 -20.75 -17.91 -19.38
CA GLU A 547 -19.42 -17.34 -19.22
C GLU A 547 -19.44 -16.01 -18.48
N LEU A 548 -20.33 -15.08 -18.83
CA LEU A 548 -20.48 -13.80 -18.15
C LEU A 548 -20.98 -13.97 -16.70
N GLU A 549 -21.86 -14.96 -16.45
CA GLU A 549 -22.25 -15.33 -15.10
C GLU A 549 -21.04 -15.81 -14.28
N SER A 550 -20.19 -16.68 -14.86
CA SER A 550 -18.99 -17.19 -14.20
C SER A 550 -17.90 -16.13 -14.02
N ALA A 551 -17.82 -15.16 -14.94
CA ALA A 551 -16.85 -14.07 -14.91
C ALA A 551 -17.28 -12.92 -13.98
N TRP A 552 -18.54 -12.92 -13.50
CA TRP A 552 -19.08 -11.82 -12.71
C TRP A 552 -18.23 -11.56 -11.44
N PRO A 553 -17.80 -10.32 -11.18
CA PRO A 553 -16.82 -10.04 -10.14
C PRO A 553 -17.36 -10.09 -8.71
N PHE A 554 -18.68 -10.16 -8.53
CA PHE A 554 -19.36 -10.06 -7.22
C PHE A 554 -20.11 -11.33 -6.79
N ASP A 555 -19.84 -12.47 -7.40
CA ASP A 555 -20.42 -13.76 -6.98
C ASP A 555 -19.58 -14.43 -5.89
#